data_05101a8413b32dcbd2322efe3bb6fc11
#
_entry.id   05101a8413b32dcbd2322efe3bb6fc11
#
_cell.length_a   1.000
_cell.length_b   1.000
_cell.length_c   1.000
_cell.angle_alpha   90.00
_cell.angle_beta   90.00
_cell.angle_gamma   90.00
#
_symmetry.space_group_name_H-M   'P 1'
#
loop_
_entity.id
_entity.type
_entity.pdbx_description
1 polymer ?
#
loop_
_entity_poly.entity_id
_entity_poly.type
_entity_poly.pdbx_seq_one_letter_code
_entity_poly.pdbx_strand_id
1 'polypeptide(L)'
;IDDLYTGDARVQLIVDATDPNMSTSQVNYATGIVSMVGQEMIPPNMSAARLTPDIKLLYNPQMKSAYNFVPGVMGLILMLICAMMTSISIVREKETGTMEVLLVSPVKPLFIILAKAVPYFVLSFVNLITILLLSVFVLDVPVVGSLFWLITVSLLFIFVSLALGLLISSVTRTQVAAMLVSGLMLMMPTMLLSGMIFPIESMPVILQWISDILPARWYIQAVRKLMIEGVPVALVYKEIGILLLMATVLITISIKKFKYRLE
;
A
#
# COMPACT_ATOMS: atom_id res chain seq x y z
N ILE A 1 35.43 -2.51 -26.46
CA ILE A 1 36.61 -3.31 -26.05
C ILE A 1 37.82 -2.35 -25.88
N ASP A 2 37.97 -1.35 -26.73
CA ASP A 2 39.08 -0.39 -26.66
C ASP A 2 39.09 0.42 -25.38
N ASP A 3 37.92 0.81 -24.85
CA ASP A 3 37.77 1.55 -23.60
C ASP A 3 38.19 0.72 -22.34
N LEU A 4 38.16 -0.61 -22.44
CA LEU A 4 38.66 -1.49 -21.39
C LEU A 4 40.19 -1.39 -21.24
N TYR A 5 40.87 -1.21 -22.33
CA TYR A 5 42.33 -1.10 -22.37
C TYR A 5 42.85 0.31 -22.02
N THR A 6 42.02 1.33 -22.19
CA THR A 6 42.35 2.72 -21.83
C THR A 6 42.07 3.06 -20.35
N GLY A 7 41.42 2.16 -19.60
CA GLY A 7 41.07 2.36 -18.19
C GLY A 7 39.81 3.20 -17.95
N ASP A 8 39.09 3.60 -19.00
CA ASP A 8 37.90 4.46 -18.94
C ASP A 8 36.57 3.70 -19.14
N ALA A 9 36.60 2.37 -19.09
CA ALA A 9 35.39 1.57 -19.25
C ALA A 9 34.43 1.77 -18.08
N ARG A 10 33.22 2.29 -18.37
CA ARG A 10 32.18 2.55 -17.40
C ARG A 10 30.96 1.69 -17.70
N VAL A 11 30.40 1.07 -16.67
CA VAL A 11 29.13 0.35 -16.75
C VAL A 11 28.09 1.16 -15.98
N GLN A 12 27.09 1.70 -16.69
CA GLN A 12 26.02 2.43 -16.03
C GLN A 12 25.02 1.45 -15.42
N LEU A 13 24.81 1.55 -14.11
CA LEU A 13 23.81 0.82 -13.36
C LEU A 13 22.64 1.77 -13.04
N ILE A 14 21.49 1.52 -13.65
CA ILE A 14 20.26 2.29 -13.39
C ILE A 14 19.41 1.48 -12.41
N VAL A 15 19.16 2.05 -11.24
CA VAL A 15 18.47 1.36 -10.13
C VAL A 15 17.28 2.19 -9.69
N ASP A 16 16.15 1.51 -9.47
CA ASP A 16 14.98 2.09 -8.81
C ASP A 16 15.27 2.26 -7.32
N ALA A 17 15.37 3.50 -6.87
CA ALA A 17 15.66 3.85 -5.48
C ALA A 17 14.42 4.20 -4.66
N THR A 18 13.23 3.85 -5.13
CA THR A 18 11.96 4.04 -4.40
C THR A 18 12.00 3.33 -3.04
N ASP A 19 12.58 2.12 -2.99
CA ASP A 19 12.91 1.42 -1.74
C ASP A 19 14.43 1.44 -1.50
N PRO A 20 14.92 2.26 -0.55
CA PRO A 20 16.35 2.39 -0.27
C PRO A 20 17.04 1.09 0.16
N ASN A 21 16.35 0.21 0.90
CA ASN A 21 16.93 -1.05 1.37
C ASN A 21 17.16 -2.03 0.21
N MET A 22 16.15 -2.15 -0.65
CA MET A 22 16.23 -3.02 -1.83
C MET A 22 17.27 -2.50 -2.82
N SER A 23 17.25 -1.20 -3.11
CA SER A 23 18.19 -0.59 -4.06
C SER A 23 19.64 -0.67 -3.57
N THR A 24 19.91 -0.48 -2.27
CA THR A 24 21.25 -0.67 -1.69
C THR A 24 21.74 -2.11 -1.90
N SER A 25 20.88 -3.10 -1.66
CA SER A 25 21.24 -4.49 -1.87
C SER A 25 21.51 -4.80 -3.34
N GLN A 26 20.66 -4.31 -4.26
CA GLN A 26 20.84 -4.49 -5.70
C GLN A 26 22.12 -3.83 -6.22
N VAL A 27 22.41 -2.60 -5.76
CA VAL A 27 23.65 -1.87 -6.09
C VAL A 27 24.87 -2.65 -5.64
N ASN A 28 24.88 -3.15 -4.40
CA ASN A 28 26.00 -3.92 -3.86
C ASN A 28 26.23 -5.22 -4.65
N TYR A 29 25.16 -5.94 -4.97
CA TYR A 29 25.24 -7.14 -5.80
C TYR A 29 25.77 -6.85 -7.21
N ALA A 30 25.18 -5.86 -7.89
CA ALA A 30 25.58 -5.49 -9.25
C ALA A 30 27.03 -4.98 -9.30
N THR A 31 27.44 -4.16 -8.31
CA THR A 31 28.82 -3.69 -8.18
C THR A 31 29.79 -4.84 -7.95
N GLY A 32 29.39 -5.82 -7.10
CA GLY A 32 30.17 -7.04 -6.88
C GLY A 32 30.38 -7.84 -8.16
N ILE A 33 29.33 -8.04 -8.97
CA ILE A 33 29.42 -8.73 -10.26
C ILE A 33 30.32 -7.97 -11.24
N VAL A 34 30.12 -6.64 -11.36
CA VAL A 34 30.94 -5.81 -12.27
C VAL A 34 32.43 -5.88 -11.88
N SER A 35 32.74 -5.83 -10.57
CA SER A 35 34.13 -5.94 -10.08
C SER A 35 34.73 -7.33 -10.36
N MET A 36 33.95 -8.38 -10.19
CA MET A 36 34.36 -9.78 -10.43
C MET A 36 34.67 -10.02 -11.91
N VAL A 37 33.76 -9.61 -12.77
CA VAL A 37 33.93 -9.68 -14.25
C VAL A 37 35.10 -8.81 -14.69
N GLY A 38 35.26 -7.61 -14.09
CA GLY A 38 36.40 -6.75 -14.36
C GLY A 38 37.73 -7.41 -14.05
N GLN A 39 37.81 -8.15 -12.93
CA GLN A 39 39.04 -8.88 -12.56
C GLN A 39 39.35 -10.05 -13.51
N GLU A 40 38.33 -10.76 -14.01
CA GLU A 40 38.50 -11.86 -14.97
C GLU A 40 38.89 -11.38 -16.38
N MET A 41 38.37 -10.22 -16.81
CA MET A 41 38.61 -9.68 -18.15
C MET A 41 39.94 -8.95 -18.29
N ILE A 42 40.57 -8.52 -17.18
CA ILE A 42 41.81 -7.73 -17.19
C ILE A 42 43.00 -8.67 -17.06
N PRO A 43 43.93 -8.71 -18.05
CA PRO A 43 45.17 -9.48 -17.95
C PRO A 43 46.03 -9.02 -16.77
N PRO A 44 46.74 -9.93 -16.08
CA PRO A 44 47.51 -9.61 -14.87
C PRO A 44 48.60 -8.52 -15.07
N ASN A 45 48.94 -8.22 -16.30
CA ASN A 45 49.99 -7.23 -16.65
C ASN A 45 49.44 -5.79 -16.88
N MET A 46 48.12 -5.58 -16.76
CA MET A 46 47.48 -4.28 -16.91
C MET A 46 46.95 -3.75 -15.60
N SER A 47 47.78 -3.02 -14.85
CA SER A 47 47.43 -2.47 -13.55
C SER A 47 46.48 -1.26 -13.59
N ALA A 48 46.19 -0.71 -14.75
CA ALA A 48 45.40 0.52 -14.91
C ALA A 48 43.94 0.34 -15.36
N ALA A 49 43.59 -0.84 -15.88
CA ALA A 49 42.24 -1.08 -16.39
C ALA A 49 41.30 -1.42 -15.22
N ARG A 50 40.30 -0.59 -14.97
CA ARG A 50 39.23 -0.83 -13.98
C ARG A 50 37.86 -0.59 -14.63
N LEU A 51 36.97 -1.56 -14.48
CA LEU A 51 35.55 -1.35 -14.74
C LEU A 51 34.95 -0.56 -13.55
N THR A 52 34.58 0.68 -13.81
CA THR A 52 33.94 1.51 -12.77
C THR A 52 32.42 1.52 -12.98
N PRO A 53 31.62 1.07 -11.98
CA PRO A 53 30.18 1.21 -12.02
C PRO A 53 29.79 2.67 -11.84
N ASP A 54 29.02 3.21 -12.79
CA ASP A 54 28.36 4.51 -12.68
C ASP A 54 26.92 4.28 -12.23
N ILE A 55 26.61 4.61 -10.97
CA ILE A 55 25.31 4.27 -10.36
C ILE A 55 24.38 5.47 -10.49
N LYS A 56 23.29 5.28 -11.23
CA LYS A 56 22.20 6.25 -11.35
C LYS A 56 20.96 5.77 -10.61
N LEU A 57 20.66 6.44 -9.51
CA LEU A 57 19.45 6.19 -8.71
C LEU A 57 18.27 6.99 -9.28
N LEU A 58 17.18 6.29 -9.63
CA LEU A 58 15.94 6.90 -10.09
C LEU A 58 14.97 7.12 -8.91
N TYR A 59 14.12 8.12 -9.04
CA TYR A 59 13.02 8.49 -8.15
C TYR A 59 13.40 8.99 -6.74
N ASN A 60 14.44 8.44 -6.10
CA ASN A 60 14.91 8.82 -4.78
C ASN A 60 16.45 8.87 -4.72
N PRO A 61 17.09 9.85 -5.37
CA PRO A 61 18.56 9.97 -5.41
C PRO A 61 19.19 10.13 -4.04
N GLN A 62 18.43 10.65 -3.06
CA GLN A 62 18.92 10.89 -1.69
C GLN A 62 18.74 9.67 -0.78
N MET A 63 18.18 8.55 -1.27
CA MET A 63 17.92 7.33 -0.49
C MET A 63 17.12 7.59 0.80
N LYS A 64 16.19 8.56 0.78
CA LYS A 64 15.34 8.87 1.93
C LYS A 64 14.34 7.73 2.17
N SER A 65 14.35 7.14 3.36
CA SER A 65 13.41 6.08 3.75
C SER A 65 11.95 6.54 3.73
N ALA A 66 11.69 7.84 3.88
CA ALA A 66 10.34 8.41 3.83
C ALA A 66 9.60 8.10 2.52
N TYR A 67 10.31 7.99 1.39
CA TYR A 67 9.72 7.69 0.08
C TYR A 67 9.05 6.28 0.04
N ASN A 68 9.60 5.33 0.77
CA ASN A 68 8.99 3.99 0.89
C ASN A 68 7.94 3.94 2.01
N PHE A 69 8.23 4.57 3.16
CA PHE A 69 7.37 4.50 4.34
C PHE A 69 6.06 5.29 4.21
N VAL A 70 6.07 6.47 3.58
CA VAL A 70 4.87 7.33 3.49
C VAL A 70 3.70 6.63 2.80
N PRO A 71 3.83 6.03 1.60
CA PRO A 71 2.75 5.27 0.98
C PRO A 71 2.27 4.10 1.84
N GLY A 72 3.19 3.41 2.51
CA GLY A 72 2.89 2.28 3.39
C GLY A 72 2.07 2.69 4.61
N VAL A 73 2.53 3.71 5.33
CA VAL A 73 1.86 4.23 6.53
C VAL A 73 0.51 4.85 6.16
N MET A 74 0.41 5.55 5.02
CA MET A 74 -0.84 6.09 4.52
C MET A 74 -1.88 4.99 4.30
N GLY A 75 -1.51 3.89 3.65
CA GLY A 75 -2.38 2.72 3.47
C GLY A 75 -2.78 2.07 4.79
N LEU A 76 -1.83 1.88 5.70
CA LEU A 76 -2.07 1.28 7.00
C LEU A 76 -3.07 2.12 7.83
N ILE A 77 -2.81 3.43 7.99
CA ILE A 77 -3.64 4.33 8.79
C ILE A 77 -5.05 4.43 8.21
N LEU A 78 -5.18 4.66 6.91
CA LEU A 78 -6.50 4.76 6.28
C LEU A 78 -7.30 3.47 6.45
N MET A 79 -6.68 2.30 6.24
CA MET A 79 -7.35 1.02 6.39
C MET A 79 -7.78 0.77 7.83
N LEU A 80 -6.89 0.99 8.80
CA LEU A 80 -7.19 0.77 10.21
C LEU A 80 -8.31 1.68 10.70
N ILE A 81 -8.21 2.99 10.45
CA ILE A 81 -9.22 3.96 10.92
C ILE A 81 -10.57 3.64 10.28
N CYS A 82 -10.64 3.44 8.95
CA CYS A 82 -11.89 3.15 8.26
C CYS A 82 -12.52 1.85 8.77
N ALA A 83 -11.76 0.75 8.80
CA ALA A 83 -12.30 -0.55 9.17
C ALA A 83 -12.66 -0.62 10.67
N MET A 84 -11.81 -0.09 11.54
CA MET A 84 -12.03 -0.10 12.99
C MET A 84 -13.25 0.75 13.36
N MET A 85 -13.32 2.00 12.92
CA MET A 85 -14.41 2.91 13.27
C MET A 85 -15.74 2.41 12.73
N THR A 86 -15.77 1.89 11.49
CA THR A 86 -16.99 1.33 10.91
C THR A 86 -17.43 0.07 11.65
N SER A 87 -16.51 -0.84 11.97
CA SER A 87 -16.85 -2.07 12.69
C SER A 87 -17.37 -1.80 14.10
N ILE A 88 -16.69 -0.92 14.86
CA ILE A 88 -17.10 -0.54 16.22
C ILE A 88 -18.47 0.14 16.21
N SER A 89 -18.71 1.07 15.27
CA SER A 89 -19.99 1.79 15.18
C SER A 89 -21.19 0.86 14.99
N ILE A 90 -21.04 -0.15 14.13
CA ILE A 90 -22.12 -1.10 13.86
C ILE A 90 -22.27 -2.10 15.01
N VAL A 91 -21.17 -2.58 15.56
CA VAL A 91 -21.19 -3.53 16.68
C VAL A 91 -21.74 -2.88 17.94
N ARG A 92 -21.50 -1.58 18.15
CA ARG A 92 -22.11 -0.82 19.25
C ARG A 92 -23.64 -0.89 19.21
N GLU A 93 -24.25 -0.69 18.06
CA GLU A 93 -25.72 -0.80 17.90
C GLU A 93 -26.24 -2.22 18.21
N LYS A 94 -25.45 -3.25 17.86
CA LYS A 94 -25.77 -4.64 18.22
C LYS A 94 -25.66 -4.90 19.71
N GLU A 95 -24.60 -4.38 20.34
CA GLU A 95 -24.31 -4.59 21.78
C GLU A 95 -25.31 -3.88 22.68
N THR A 96 -25.79 -2.69 22.26
CA THR A 96 -26.80 -1.90 22.98
C THR A 96 -28.25 -2.32 22.67
N GLY A 97 -28.48 -3.26 21.75
CA GLY A 97 -29.81 -3.71 21.35
C GLY A 97 -30.57 -2.73 20.44
N THR A 98 -30.01 -1.57 20.13
CA THR A 98 -30.65 -0.56 19.26
C THR A 98 -30.76 -1.01 17.81
N MET A 99 -29.98 -2.02 17.41
CA MET A 99 -30.04 -2.60 16.07
C MET A 99 -31.41 -3.18 15.77
N GLU A 100 -32.08 -3.83 16.75
CA GLU A 100 -33.43 -4.41 16.56
C GLU A 100 -34.46 -3.31 16.26
N VAL A 101 -34.37 -2.17 16.92
CA VAL A 101 -35.25 -1.02 16.68
C VAL A 101 -35.03 -0.44 15.28
N LEU A 102 -33.78 -0.38 14.80
CA LEU A 102 -33.46 0.06 13.45
C LEU A 102 -34.00 -0.90 12.37
N LEU A 103 -34.05 -2.19 12.68
CA LEU A 103 -34.52 -3.24 11.75
C LEU A 103 -36.05 -3.29 11.62
N VAL A 104 -36.80 -2.92 12.66
CA VAL A 104 -38.27 -2.79 12.61
C VAL A 104 -38.70 -1.51 11.88
N SER A 105 -37.78 -0.55 11.69
CA SER A 105 -38.01 0.66 10.91
C SER A 105 -38.25 0.34 9.43
N PRO A 106 -39.15 1.06 8.71
CA PRO A 106 -39.40 0.86 7.28
C PRO A 106 -38.23 1.25 6.38
N VAL A 107 -37.06 1.54 6.94
CA VAL A 107 -35.85 1.96 6.21
C VAL A 107 -35.10 0.75 5.67
N LYS A 108 -34.76 0.78 4.39
CA LYS A 108 -33.95 -0.31 3.78
C LYS A 108 -32.57 -0.41 4.48
N PRO A 109 -32.09 -1.63 4.77
CA PRO A 109 -30.80 -1.85 5.47
C PRO A 109 -29.61 -1.13 4.83
N LEU A 110 -29.64 -0.96 3.51
CA LEU A 110 -28.60 -0.23 2.77
C LEU A 110 -28.46 1.22 3.24
N PHE A 111 -29.58 1.91 3.49
CA PHE A 111 -29.52 3.31 3.95
C PHE A 111 -28.96 3.42 5.37
N ILE A 112 -29.24 2.43 6.23
CA ILE A 112 -28.65 2.37 7.59
C ILE A 112 -27.13 2.23 7.50
N ILE A 113 -26.65 1.33 6.64
CA ILE A 113 -25.21 1.12 6.41
C ILE A 113 -24.57 2.41 5.86
N LEU A 114 -25.17 3.02 4.85
CA LEU A 114 -24.65 4.25 4.25
C LEU A 114 -24.62 5.40 5.26
N ALA A 115 -25.68 5.58 6.05
CA ALA A 115 -25.74 6.63 7.08
C ALA A 115 -24.62 6.48 8.12
N LYS A 116 -24.21 5.25 8.43
CA LYS A 116 -23.07 4.97 9.33
C LYS A 116 -21.72 5.11 8.64
N ALA A 117 -21.62 4.79 7.36
CA ALA A 117 -20.37 4.86 6.61
C ALA A 117 -19.98 6.31 6.24
N VAL A 118 -20.95 7.19 5.95
CA VAL A 118 -20.68 8.57 5.49
C VAL A 118 -19.85 9.40 6.47
N PRO A 119 -20.13 9.45 7.78
CA PRO A 119 -19.28 10.20 8.72
C PRO A 119 -17.85 9.71 8.74
N TYR A 120 -17.63 8.41 8.67
CA TYR A 120 -16.28 7.82 8.67
C TYR A 120 -15.57 8.02 7.33
N PHE A 121 -16.31 8.07 6.24
CA PHE A 121 -15.77 8.46 4.95
C PHE A 121 -15.23 9.89 4.97
N VAL A 122 -16.01 10.85 5.51
CA VAL A 122 -15.59 12.24 5.66
C VAL A 122 -14.37 12.35 6.58
N LEU A 123 -14.39 11.68 7.74
CA LEU A 123 -13.26 11.67 8.66
C LEU A 123 -11.99 11.10 8.00
N SER A 124 -12.11 10.03 7.24
CA SER A 124 -11.00 9.41 6.54
C SER A 124 -10.48 10.28 5.39
N PHE A 125 -11.34 11.04 4.75
CA PHE A 125 -10.92 12.03 3.77
C PHE A 125 -10.11 13.16 4.42
N VAL A 126 -10.52 13.66 5.58
CA VAL A 126 -9.74 14.64 6.35
C VAL A 126 -8.38 14.06 6.74
N ASN A 127 -8.34 12.82 7.22
CA ASN A 127 -7.09 12.12 7.53
C ASN A 127 -6.18 12.00 6.29
N LEU A 128 -6.75 11.64 5.13
CA LEU A 128 -6.00 11.57 3.86
C LEU A 128 -5.32 12.92 3.55
N ILE A 129 -6.07 14.01 3.61
CA ILE A 129 -5.53 15.35 3.37
C ILE A 129 -4.43 15.69 4.38
N THR A 130 -4.66 15.39 5.66
CA THR A 130 -3.67 15.64 6.72
C THR A 130 -2.38 14.86 6.47
N ILE A 131 -2.46 13.58 6.11
CA ILE A 131 -1.27 12.75 5.81
C ILE A 131 -0.55 13.30 4.57
N LEU A 132 -1.26 13.69 3.52
CA LEU A 132 -0.66 14.27 2.32
C LEU A 132 0.05 15.59 2.63
N LEU A 133 -0.55 16.46 3.43
CA LEU A 133 0.10 17.71 3.87
C LEU A 133 1.37 17.44 4.68
N LEU A 134 1.31 16.52 5.64
CA LEU A 134 2.48 16.12 6.45
C LEU A 134 3.58 15.50 5.57
N SER A 135 3.21 14.67 4.60
CA SER A 135 4.19 14.03 3.71
C SER A 135 4.95 15.04 2.87
N VAL A 136 4.28 16.06 2.35
CA VAL A 136 4.90 17.08 1.49
C VAL A 136 5.66 18.12 2.31
N PHE A 137 5.05 18.68 3.36
CA PHE A 137 5.61 19.83 4.08
C PHE A 137 6.56 19.46 5.23
N VAL A 138 6.44 18.25 5.80
CA VAL A 138 7.26 17.84 6.95
C VAL A 138 8.31 16.81 6.55
N LEU A 139 7.93 15.85 5.67
CA LEU A 139 8.82 14.76 5.29
C LEU A 139 9.53 14.99 3.95
N ASP A 140 9.27 16.11 3.28
CA ASP A 140 9.82 16.45 1.96
C ASP A 140 9.63 15.33 0.91
N VAL A 141 8.51 14.61 0.97
CA VAL A 141 8.16 13.60 -0.02
C VAL A 141 7.27 14.25 -1.07
N PRO A 142 7.78 14.47 -2.29
CA PRO A 142 7.04 15.18 -3.32
C PRO A 142 5.89 14.32 -3.89
N VAL A 143 4.83 14.98 -4.36
CA VAL A 143 3.82 14.35 -5.22
C VAL A 143 4.22 14.66 -6.66
N VAL A 144 4.96 13.76 -7.30
CA VAL A 144 5.48 13.94 -8.66
C VAL A 144 4.39 13.74 -9.71
N GLY A 145 3.46 12.82 -9.46
CA GLY A 145 2.39 12.50 -10.39
C GLY A 145 1.11 13.31 -10.18
N SER A 146 0.01 12.83 -10.74
CA SER A 146 -1.28 13.53 -10.68
C SER A 146 -1.95 13.42 -9.31
N LEU A 147 -2.08 14.54 -8.60
CA LEU A 147 -2.79 14.63 -7.33
C LEU A 147 -4.26 14.18 -7.45
N PHE A 148 -4.91 14.47 -8.58
CA PHE A 148 -6.29 14.04 -8.82
C PHE A 148 -6.45 12.52 -8.78
N TRP A 149 -5.58 11.78 -9.48
CA TRP A 149 -5.61 10.32 -9.48
C TRP A 149 -5.19 9.73 -8.14
N LEU A 150 -4.24 10.35 -7.45
CA LEU A 150 -3.84 9.97 -6.10
C LEU A 150 -5.02 10.04 -5.13
N ILE A 151 -5.77 11.15 -5.13
CA ILE A 151 -6.96 11.31 -4.30
C ILE A 151 -8.04 10.29 -4.72
N THR A 152 -8.28 10.10 -6.01
CA THR A 152 -9.31 9.16 -6.51
C THR A 152 -9.03 7.73 -6.06
N VAL A 153 -7.79 7.25 -6.19
CA VAL A 153 -7.39 5.92 -5.74
C VAL A 153 -7.50 5.80 -4.21
N SER A 154 -7.15 6.86 -3.48
CA SER A 154 -7.28 6.88 -2.02
C SER A 154 -8.74 6.86 -1.56
N LEU A 155 -9.64 7.56 -2.24
CA LEU A 155 -11.08 7.51 -1.97
C LEU A 155 -11.63 6.09 -2.24
N LEU A 156 -11.23 5.47 -3.34
CA LEU A 156 -11.59 4.09 -3.65
C LEU A 156 -11.11 3.13 -2.54
N PHE A 157 -9.88 3.31 -2.06
CA PHE A 157 -9.34 2.50 -0.98
C PHE A 157 -10.06 2.73 0.36
N ILE A 158 -10.48 3.97 0.66
CA ILE A 158 -11.35 4.28 1.81
C ILE A 158 -12.64 3.47 1.72
N PHE A 159 -13.29 3.42 0.55
CA PHE A 159 -14.50 2.59 0.35
C PHE A 159 -14.25 1.10 0.61
N VAL A 160 -13.15 0.55 0.10
CA VAL A 160 -12.75 -0.84 0.36
C VAL A 160 -12.58 -1.08 1.86
N SER A 161 -11.91 -0.16 2.54
CA SER A 161 -11.62 -0.26 3.98
C SER A 161 -12.87 -0.15 4.84
N LEU A 162 -13.83 0.71 4.48
CA LEU A 162 -15.15 0.78 5.11
C LEU A 162 -15.92 -0.53 4.91
N ALA A 163 -15.88 -1.12 3.70
CA ALA A 163 -16.49 -2.41 3.41
C ALA A 163 -15.87 -3.57 4.22
N LEU A 164 -14.56 -3.54 4.45
CA LEU A 164 -13.89 -4.45 5.38
C LEU A 164 -14.42 -4.28 6.81
N GLY A 165 -14.59 -3.06 7.29
CA GLY A 165 -15.17 -2.78 8.59
C GLY A 165 -16.60 -3.33 8.73
N LEU A 166 -17.42 -3.22 7.67
CA LEU A 166 -18.74 -3.86 7.61
C LEU A 166 -18.64 -5.37 7.74
N LEU A 167 -17.70 -5.99 7.02
CA LEU A 167 -17.50 -7.44 7.08
C LEU A 167 -17.08 -7.88 8.48
N ILE A 168 -16.14 -7.18 9.13
CA ILE A 168 -15.72 -7.47 10.51
C ILE A 168 -16.89 -7.34 11.47
N SER A 169 -17.70 -6.27 11.33
CA SER A 169 -18.90 -6.10 12.15
C SER A 169 -19.91 -7.24 12.02
N SER A 170 -19.91 -7.94 10.86
CA SER A 170 -20.81 -9.07 10.64
C SER A 170 -20.44 -10.32 11.45
N VAL A 171 -19.17 -10.49 11.81
CA VAL A 171 -18.66 -11.67 12.54
C VAL A 171 -18.42 -11.39 14.02
N THR A 172 -18.32 -10.12 14.44
CA THR A 172 -18.09 -9.72 15.83
C THR A 172 -19.39 -9.35 16.54
N ARG A 173 -19.42 -9.57 17.87
CA ARG A 173 -20.61 -9.31 18.70
C ARG A 173 -20.40 -8.18 19.72
N THR A 174 -19.15 -7.90 20.10
CA THR A 174 -18.79 -6.86 21.08
C THR A 174 -17.83 -5.85 20.48
N GLN A 175 -17.89 -4.60 20.96
CA GLN A 175 -17.00 -3.53 20.50
C GLN A 175 -15.53 -3.89 20.71
N VAL A 176 -15.20 -4.52 21.84
CA VAL A 176 -13.82 -4.97 22.13
C VAL A 176 -13.36 -6.01 21.11
N ALA A 177 -14.21 -7.00 20.78
CA ALA A 177 -13.87 -7.99 19.76
C ALA A 177 -13.70 -7.33 18.37
N ALA A 178 -14.55 -6.37 18.00
CA ALA A 178 -14.44 -5.64 16.75
C ALA A 178 -13.13 -4.83 16.68
N MET A 179 -12.74 -4.18 17.79
CA MET A 179 -11.49 -3.44 17.88
C MET A 179 -10.27 -4.34 17.77
N LEU A 180 -10.25 -5.47 18.48
CA LEU A 180 -9.13 -6.43 18.43
C LEU A 180 -9.00 -7.08 17.06
N VAL A 181 -10.10 -7.49 16.45
CA VAL A 181 -10.08 -8.10 15.10
C VAL A 181 -9.63 -7.07 14.06
N SER A 182 -10.20 -5.85 14.07
CA SER A 182 -9.78 -4.82 13.11
C SER A 182 -8.33 -4.40 13.35
N GLY A 183 -7.93 -4.17 14.61
CA GLY A 183 -6.57 -3.75 14.94
C GLY A 183 -5.54 -4.82 14.59
N LEU A 184 -5.62 -5.98 15.23
CA LEU A 184 -4.59 -7.01 15.10
C LEU A 184 -4.62 -7.74 13.75
N MET A 185 -5.83 -8.15 13.27
CA MET A 185 -5.94 -8.90 12.02
C MET A 185 -5.69 -8.06 10.77
N LEU A 186 -5.86 -6.75 10.82
CA LEU A 186 -5.54 -5.90 9.67
C LEU A 186 -4.12 -5.32 9.79
N MET A 187 -3.67 -4.93 10.99
CA MET A 187 -2.37 -4.29 11.17
C MET A 187 -1.21 -5.24 10.85
N MET A 188 -1.18 -6.43 11.46
CA MET A 188 -0.04 -7.35 11.27
C MET A 188 0.15 -7.78 9.80
N PRO A 189 -0.89 -8.31 9.10
CA PRO A 189 -0.71 -8.67 7.71
C PRO A 189 -0.38 -7.46 6.83
N THR A 190 -0.97 -6.29 7.09
CA THR A 190 -0.68 -5.10 6.31
C THR A 190 0.77 -4.66 6.48
N MET A 191 1.31 -4.62 7.68
CA MET A 191 2.70 -4.25 7.89
C MET A 191 3.67 -5.23 7.22
N LEU A 192 3.40 -6.53 7.30
CA LEU A 192 4.33 -7.56 6.84
C LEU A 192 4.17 -7.90 5.36
N LEU A 193 2.92 -7.95 4.85
CA LEU A 193 2.61 -8.52 3.54
C LEU A 193 2.19 -7.47 2.48
N SER A 194 2.15 -6.18 2.82
CA SER A 194 1.76 -5.13 1.86
C SER A 194 2.91 -4.61 1.00
N GLY A 195 4.14 -5.03 1.24
CA GLY A 195 5.32 -4.46 0.61
C GLY A 195 5.83 -3.17 1.26
N MET A 196 5.35 -2.85 2.50
CA MET A 196 5.80 -1.68 3.23
C MET A 196 7.17 -1.90 3.90
N ILE A 197 7.34 -3.03 4.58
CA ILE A 197 8.59 -3.39 5.29
C ILE A 197 9.44 -4.32 4.44
N PHE A 198 8.84 -5.37 3.92
CA PHE A 198 9.53 -6.37 3.11
C PHE A 198 9.06 -6.30 1.66
N PRO A 199 9.97 -6.25 0.68
CA PRO A 199 9.62 -6.36 -0.73
C PRO A 199 8.87 -7.65 -1.01
N ILE A 200 7.77 -7.57 -1.76
CA ILE A 200 6.89 -8.72 -2.01
C ILE A 200 7.63 -9.80 -2.81
N GLU A 201 8.52 -9.39 -3.70
CA GLU A 201 9.32 -10.25 -4.56
C GLU A 201 10.30 -11.14 -3.76
N SER A 202 10.69 -10.70 -2.56
CA SER A 202 11.58 -11.45 -1.66
C SER A 202 10.85 -12.48 -0.81
N MET A 203 9.50 -12.49 -0.83
CA MET A 203 8.69 -13.39 -0.03
C MET A 203 8.52 -14.76 -0.70
N PRO A 204 8.36 -15.86 0.08
CA PRO A 204 7.90 -17.14 -0.45
C PRO A 204 6.58 -17.00 -1.22
N VAL A 205 6.40 -17.80 -2.28
CA VAL A 205 5.23 -17.73 -3.19
C VAL A 205 3.90 -17.81 -2.44
N ILE A 206 3.83 -18.61 -1.38
CA ILE A 206 2.61 -18.75 -0.55
C ILE A 206 2.24 -17.40 0.10
N LEU A 207 3.22 -16.67 0.64
CA LEU A 207 2.98 -15.35 1.23
C LEU A 207 2.62 -14.29 0.19
N GLN A 208 3.14 -14.39 -1.02
CA GLN A 208 2.77 -13.53 -2.14
C GLN A 208 1.27 -13.68 -2.48
N TRP A 209 0.75 -14.92 -2.53
CA TRP A 209 -0.68 -15.17 -2.77
C TRP A 209 -1.58 -14.63 -1.64
N ILE A 210 -1.15 -14.79 -0.38
CA ILE A 210 -1.87 -14.20 0.76
C ILE A 210 -1.86 -12.67 0.66
N SER A 211 -0.73 -12.10 0.28
CA SER A 211 -0.57 -10.67 0.05
C SER A 211 -1.53 -10.14 -1.03
N ASP A 212 -1.81 -10.93 -2.09
CA ASP A 212 -2.75 -10.55 -3.16
C ASP A 212 -4.18 -10.31 -2.66
N ILE A 213 -4.57 -10.95 -1.55
CA ILE A 213 -5.90 -10.80 -0.94
C ILE A 213 -5.99 -9.49 -0.14
N LEU A 214 -4.87 -8.87 0.22
CA LEU A 214 -4.85 -7.66 1.03
C LEU A 214 -5.05 -6.40 0.16
N PRO A 215 -6.11 -5.62 0.36
CA PRO A 215 -6.33 -4.41 -0.42
C PRO A 215 -5.26 -3.34 -0.19
N ALA A 216 -4.63 -3.32 0.99
CA ALA A 216 -3.56 -2.38 1.30
C ALA A 216 -2.35 -2.54 0.38
N ARG A 217 -2.00 -3.76 -0.05
CA ARG A 217 -0.93 -4.02 -1.02
C ARG A 217 -1.14 -3.23 -2.31
N TRP A 218 -2.32 -3.38 -2.92
CA TRP A 218 -2.65 -2.76 -4.19
C TRP A 218 -2.72 -1.23 -4.09
N TYR A 219 -3.23 -0.75 -2.96
CA TYR A 219 -3.25 0.68 -2.68
C TYR A 219 -1.85 1.26 -2.53
N ILE A 220 -1.00 0.64 -1.72
CA ILE A 220 0.38 1.10 -1.49
C ILE A 220 1.19 1.11 -2.79
N GLN A 221 1.05 0.08 -3.63
CA GLN A 221 1.66 0.04 -4.96
C GLN A 221 1.15 1.17 -5.86
N ALA A 222 -0.16 1.40 -5.89
CA ALA A 222 -0.75 2.48 -6.68
C ALA A 222 -0.27 3.86 -6.23
N VAL A 223 -0.23 4.10 -4.90
CA VAL A 223 0.25 5.37 -4.33
C VAL A 223 1.74 5.58 -4.63
N ARG A 224 2.57 4.55 -4.48
CA ARG A 224 4.00 4.61 -4.79
C ARG A 224 4.23 5.02 -6.24
N LYS A 225 3.54 4.37 -7.18
CA LYS A 225 3.59 4.67 -8.62
C LYS A 225 3.13 6.10 -8.93
N LEU A 226 2.00 6.54 -8.34
CA LEU A 226 1.45 7.87 -8.60
C LEU A 226 2.22 8.98 -7.90
N MET A 227 2.58 8.77 -6.62
CA MET A 227 3.16 9.83 -5.79
C MET A 227 4.66 10.00 -6.04
N ILE A 228 5.41 8.90 -6.15
CA ILE A 228 6.87 8.92 -6.16
C ILE A 228 7.44 8.75 -7.56
N GLU A 229 6.98 7.70 -8.27
CA GLU A 229 7.46 7.42 -9.63
C GLU A 229 6.87 8.39 -10.66
N GLY A 230 5.73 9.04 -10.36
CA GLY A 230 5.09 10.01 -11.25
C GLY A 230 4.58 9.41 -12.56
N VAL A 231 4.28 8.11 -12.58
CA VAL A 231 3.85 7.44 -13.82
C VAL A 231 2.42 7.84 -14.22
N PRO A 232 2.09 7.79 -15.51
CA PRO A 232 0.74 8.04 -15.98
C PRO A 232 -0.23 6.98 -15.43
N VAL A 233 -1.50 7.37 -15.19
CA VAL A 233 -2.53 6.50 -14.63
C VAL A 233 -2.73 5.20 -15.40
N ALA A 234 -2.40 5.18 -16.69
CA ALA A 234 -2.45 3.98 -17.53
C ALA A 234 -1.65 2.79 -16.94
N LEU A 235 -0.58 3.05 -16.21
CA LEU A 235 0.24 2.03 -15.55
C LEU A 235 -0.29 1.60 -14.17
N VAL A 236 -1.39 2.22 -13.71
CA VAL A 236 -2.04 1.96 -12.41
C VAL A 236 -3.43 1.34 -12.57
N TYR A 237 -3.90 1.11 -13.81
CA TYR A 237 -5.23 0.53 -14.05
C TYR A 237 -5.40 -0.87 -13.44
N LYS A 238 -4.33 -1.65 -13.36
CA LYS A 238 -4.36 -2.97 -12.73
C LYS A 238 -4.75 -2.86 -11.24
N GLU A 239 -4.07 -1.99 -10.51
CA GLU A 239 -4.29 -1.78 -9.08
C GLU A 239 -5.69 -1.21 -8.82
N ILE A 240 -6.13 -0.25 -9.63
CA ILE A 240 -7.48 0.33 -9.57
C ILE A 240 -8.54 -0.74 -9.84
N GLY A 241 -8.35 -1.57 -10.88
CA GLY A 241 -9.27 -2.64 -11.22
C GLY A 241 -9.43 -3.68 -10.11
N ILE A 242 -8.31 -4.06 -9.47
CA ILE A 242 -8.33 -5.00 -8.34
C ILE A 242 -9.03 -4.38 -7.12
N LEU A 243 -8.75 -3.12 -6.79
CA LEU A 243 -9.43 -2.42 -5.69
C LEU A 243 -10.94 -2.29 -5.95
N LEU A 244 -11.37 -2.00 -7.17
CA LEU A 244 -12.79 -1.99 -7.55
C LEU A 244 -13.44 -3.36 -7.39
N LEU A 245 -12.77 -4.41 -7.84
CA LEU A 245 -13.24 -5.79 -7.69
C LEU A 245 -13.37 -6.15 -6.20
N MET A 246 -12.35 -5.82 -5.39
CA MET A 246 -12.40 -6.05 -3.94
C MET A 246 -13.53 -5.28 -3.29
N ALA A 247 -13.75 -4.00 -3.66
CA ALA A 247 -14.86 -3.20 -3.14
C ALA A 247 -16.21 -3.88 -3.42
N THR A 248 -16.44 -4.28 -4.67
CA THR A 248 -17.70 -4.92 -5.06
C THR A 248 -17.93 -6.26 -4.38
N VAL A 249 -16.90 -7.09 -4.25
CA VAL A 249 -16.97 -8.39 -3.56
C VAL A 249 -17.27 -8.19 -2.07
N LEU A 250 -16.52 -7.30 -1.39
CA LEU A 250 -16.68 -7.06 0.05
C LEU A 250 -18.06 -6.47 0.38
N ILE A 251 -18.54 -5.51 -0.41
CA ILE A 251 -19.87 -4.92 -0.24
C ILE A 251 -20.94 -5.99 -0.46
N THR A 252 -20.83 -6.80 -1.50
CA THR A 252 -21.81 -7.86 -1.79
C THR A 252 -21.89 -8.89 -0.68
N ILE A 253 -20.74 -9.33 -0.16
CA ILE A 253 -20.67 -10.28 0.98
C ILE A 253 -21.28 -9.64 2.23
N SER A 254 -20.93 -8.38 2.51
CA SER A 254 -21.41 -7.66 3.70
C SER A 254 -22.94 -7.50 3.67
N ILE A 255 -23.52 -7.12 2.54
CA ILE A 255 -24.98 -6.97 2.38
C ILE A 255 -25.68 -8.31 2.54
N LYS A 256 -25.17 -9.38 1.91
CA LYS A 256 -25.75 -10.73 2.04
C LYS A 256 -25.74 -11.20 3.49
N LYS A 257 -24.60 -11.08 4.20
CA LYS A 257 -24.51 -11.49 5.62
C LYS A 257 -25.40 -10.64 6.53
N PHE A 258 -25.62 -9.38 6.19
CA PHE A 258 -26.51 -8.50 6.95
C PHE A 258 -27.98 -8.93 6.79
N LYS A 259 -28.38 -9.38 5.59
CA LYS A 259 -29.73 -9.85 5.30
C LYS A 259 -30.07 -11.19 5.96
N TYR A 260 -29.12 -12.17 5.94
CA TYR A 260 -29.31 -13.50 6.55
C TYR A 260 -29.45 -13.51 8.08
N ARG A 261 -29.17 -12.42 8.74
CA ARG A 261 -29.28 -12.29 10.22
C ARG A 261 -30.60 -11.65 10.64
N LEU A 262 -31.45 -11.35 9.68
CA LEU A 262 -32.82 -10.80 9.83
C LEU A 262 -33.91 -11.88 9.73
N GLU A 263 -33.56 -13.08 9.30
CA GLU A 263 -34.35 -14.30 9.34
C GLU A 263 -33.88 -15.19 10.51
#